data_87060e72c3af3c7d685f70ed317336df
#
_entry.id   87060e72c3af3c7d685f70ed317336df
#
_cell.length_a   1.000
_cell.length_b   1.000
_cell.length_c   1.000
_cell.angle_alpha   90.00
_cell.angle_beta   90.00
_cell.angle_gamma   90.00
#
_symmetry.space_group_name_H-M   'P 1'
#
loop_
_entity.id
_entity.type
_entity.pdbx_description
1 polymer ?
#
loop_
_entity_poly.entity_id
_entity_poly.type
_entity_poly.pdbx_seq_one_letter_code
_entity_poly.pdbx_strand_id
1 'polypeptide(L)'
;MPFASVLVATPQSKHFATPLRLSSGASIRAYDLSYETYGQLNAAKSNAVLICHALNASHHVAGVYLDEAGQPKPRSEGWWDNMI
;
A
#
# COMPACT_ATOMS: atom_id res chain seq x y z
N MET A 1 3.52 12.24 26.62
CA MET A 1 3.63 11.45 26.05
C MET A 1 4.08 11.43 24.95
N PRO A 2 4.81 10.93 24.79
CA PRO A 2 4.94 10.89 23.55
C PRO A 2 3.83 10.20 23.10
N PHE A 3 3.21 10.76 22.37
CA PHE A 3 2.24 10.12 21.76
C PHE A 3 2.78 9.06 20.94
N ALA A 4 2.02 8.09 20.72
CA ALA A 4 2.37 7.07 19.82
C ALA A 4 2.64 7.66 18.47
N SER A 5 3.62 7.17 17.82
CA SER A 5 3.89 7.57 16.47
C SER A 5 2.72 7.23 15.58
N VAL A 6 2.31 8.18 14.80
CA VAL A 6 1.28 7.96 13.80
C VAL A 6 1.95 7.37 12.57
N LEU A 7 1.44 6.24 12.10
CA LEU A 7 1.93 5.65 10.86
C LEU A 7 1.41 6.48 9.69
N VAL A 8 2.34 7.07 8.93
CA VAL A 8 2.00 7.88 7.77
C VAL A 8 2.20 7.04 6.54
N ALA A 9 1.17 6.93 5.72
CA ALA A 9 1.21 6.17 4.48
C ALA A 9 1.46 7.09 3.31
N THR A 10 2.20 6.62 2.33
CA THR A 10 2.45 7.34 1.07
C THR A 10 2.02 6.42 -0.06
N PRO A 11 0.98 6.80 -0.82
CA PRO A 11 0.56 5.98 -1.95
C PRO A 11 1.64 5.99 -3.03
N GLN A 12 1.86 4.82 -3.60
CA GLN A 12 2.84 4.64 -4.66
C GLN A 12 2.20 3.90 -5.82
N SER A 13 2.78 4.07 -6.99
CA SER A 13 2.31 3.39 -8.19
C SER A 13 3.51 2.94 -8.99
N LYS A 14 3.41 1.76 -9.56
CA LYS A 14 4.44 1.24 -10.46
C LYS A 14 3.82 0.82 -11.77
N HIS A 15 4.42 1.29 -12.86
CA HIS A 15 4.00 0.92 -14.21
C HIS A 15 4.76 -0.33 -14.67
N PHE A 16 4.01 -1.28 -15.20
CA PHE A 16 4.58 -2.49 -15.78
C PHE A 16 4.30 -2.49 -17.27
N ALA A 17 5.35 -2.42 -18.05
CA ALA A 17 5.24 -2.41 -19.51
C ALA A 17 5.31 -3.83 -20.11
N THR A 18 5.77 -4.81 -19.35
CA THR A 18 5.82 -6.20 -19.81
C THR A 18 4.42 -6.80 -19.73
N PRO A 19 3.93 -7.42 -20.80
CA PRO A 19 2.59 -7.98 -20.78
C PRO A 19 2.45 -9.08 -19.73
N LEU A 20 1.29 -9.09 -19.07
CA LEU A 20 0.93 -10.15 -18.14
C LEU A 20 0.02 -11.14 -18.87
N ARG A 21 0.46 -12.39 -19.00
CA ARG A 21 -0.34 -13.43 -19.63
C ARG A 21 -1.29 -14.02 -18.60
N LEU A 22 -2.54 -14.13 -18.98
CA LEU A 22 -3.56 -14.73 -18.13
C LEU A 22 -3.73 -16.20 -18.48
N SER A 23 -4.25 -16.98 -17.55
CA SER A 23 -4.47 -18.40 -17.77
C SER A 23 -5.47 -18.68 -18.90
N SER A 24 -6.33 -17.71 -19.21
CA SER A 24 -7.28 -17.81 -20.32
C SER A 24 -6.63 -17.69 -21.70
N GLY A 25 -5.36 -17.31 -21.76
CA GLY A 25 -4.68 -17.01 -23.02
C GLY A 25 -4.70 -15.54 -23.40
N ALA A 26 -5.50 -14.74 -22.74
CA ALA A 26 -5.49 -13.30 -22.95
C ALA A 26 -4.27 -12.67 -22.28
N SER A 27 -4.01 -11.41 -22.61
CA SER A 27 -2.89 -10.66 -22.00
C SER A 27 -3.33 -9.25 -21.65
N ILE A 28 -2.75 -8.74 -20.56
CA ILE A 28 -2.81 -7.32 -20.23
C ILE A 28 -1.49 -6.73 -20.70
N ARG A 29 -1.55 -5.80 -21.65
CA ARG A 29 -0.34 -5.30 -22.30
C ARG A 29 0.53 -4.46 -21.38
N ALA A 30 -0.10 -3.58 -20.64
CA ALA A 30 0.59 -2.70 -19.70
C ALA A 30 -0.38 -2.37 -18.59
N TYR A 31 0.12 -2.11 -17.40
CA TYR A 31 -0.73 -1.84 -16.27
C TYR A 31 0.05 -1.12 -15.19
N ASP A 32 -0.69 -0.43 -14.33
CA ASP A 32 -0.15 0.22 -13.16
C ASP A 32 -0.69 -0.47 -11.92
N LEU A 33 0.15 -0.66 -10.94
CA LEU A 33 -0.26 -1.17 -9.63
C LEU A 33 -0.04 -0.09 -8.60
N SER A 34 -1.07 0.18 -7.82
CA SER A 34 -0.98 1.06 -6.67
C SER A 34 -0.67 0.23 -5.44
N TYR A 35 0.23 0.69 -4.61
CA TYR A 35 0.64 -0.05 -3.43
C TYR A 35 1.14 0.88 -2.36
N GLU A 36 1.26 0.35 -1.14
CA GLU A 36 1.89 1.04 -0.04
C GLU A 36 2.79 0.07 0.69
N THR A 37 3.82 0.58 1.34
CA THR A 37 4.70 -0.22 2.17
C THR A 37 4.74 0.37 3.57
N TYR A 38 4.89 -0.51 4.56
CA TYR A 38 4.95 -0.11 5.96
C TYR A 38 6.12 -0.81 6.60
N GLY A 39 6.92 -0.05 7.39
CA GLY A 39 8.09 -0.60 8.04
C GLY A 39 9.30 -0.64 7.13
N GLN A 40 10.26 -1.46 7.48
CA GLN A 40 11.52 -1.53 6.76
C GLN A 40 11.88 -2.96 6.41
N LEU A 41 12.36 -3.12 5.18
CA LEU A 41 12.86 -4.40 4.72
C LEU A 41 14.26 -4.61 5.29
N ASN A 42 14.55 -5.80 5.80
CA ASN A 42 15.90 -6.09 6.29
C ASN A 42 16.86 -6.30 5.12
N ALA A 43 18.17 -6.39 5.42
CA ALA A 43 19.18 -6.50 4.38
C ALA A 43 19.01 -7.77 3.53
N ALA A 44 18.56 -8.85 4.15
CA ALA A 44 18.33 -10.11 3.44
C ALA A 44 17.03 -10.13 2.66
N LYS A 45 16.18 -9.10 2.83
CA LYS A 45 14.88 -9.00 2.20
C LYS A 45 13.98 -10.21 2.51
N SER A 46 14.06 -10.67 3.76
CA SER A 46 13.37 -11.89 4.17
C SER A 46 12.19 -11.63 5.10
N ASN A 47 11.91 -10.35 5.44
CA ASN A 47 10.85 -9.99 6.38
C ASN A 47 9.66 -9.30 5.71
N ALA A 48 9.44 -9.58 4.44
CA ALA A 48 8.30 -8.97 3.74
C ALA A 48 7.05 -9.82 3.90
N VAL A 49 5.92 -9.17 4.12
CA VAL A 49 4.59 -9.80 4.14
C VAL A 49 3.74 -9.08 3.12
N LEU A 50 3.16 -9.81 2.19
CA LEU A 50 2.27 -9.25 1.19
C LEU A 50 0.83 -9.31 1.68
N ILE A 51 0.15 -8.17 1.66
CA ILE A 51 -1.26 -8.10 2.01
C ILE A 51 -2.05 -7.73 0.77
N CYS A 52 -2.99 -8.58 0.40
CA CYS A 52 -3.86 -8.34 -0.75
C CYS A 52 -5.24 -7.99 -0.26
N HIS A 53 -5.77 -6.86 -0.73
CA HIS A 53 -7.09 -6.42 -0.29
C HIS A 53 -8.20 -7.14 -1.05
N ALA A 54 -9.41 -7.09 -0.46
CA ALA A 54 -10.60 -7.61 -1.10
C ALA A 54 -11.11 -6.62 -2.15
N LEU A 55 -12.06 -7.06 -2.96
CA LEU A 55 -12.60 -6.26 -4.05
C LEU A 55 -13.16 -4.91 -3.59
N ASN A 56 -13.70 -4.86 -2.39
CA ASN A 56 -14.31 -3.64 -1.85
C ASN A 56 -13.36 -2.83 -0.97
N ALA A 57 -12.07 -3.10 -1.02
CA ALA A 57 -11.07 -2.38 -0.25
C ALA A 57 -10.05 -1.73 -1.21
N SER A 58 -8.89 -1.35 -0.70
CA SER A 58 -7.88 -0.69 -1.50
C SER A 58 -6.50 -1.05 -0.99
N HIS A 59 -5.49 -0.57 -1.70
CA HIS A 59 -4.09 -0.73 -1.30
C HIS A 59 -3.74 0.01 -0.01
N HIS A 60 -4.62 0.91 0.46
CA HIS A 60 -4.37 1.68 1.68
C HIS A 60 -4.78 0.85 2.90
N VAL A 61 -3.87 0.00 3.37
CA VAL A 61 -4.15 -0.96 4.44
C VAL A 61 -4.02 -0.32 5.81
N ALA A 62 -3.00 0.53 6.02
CA ALA A 62 -2.67 1.06 7.33
C ALA A 62 -2.16 2.49 7.22
N GLY A 63 -2.15 3.17 8.35
CA GLY A 63 -1.64 4.52 8.44
C GLY A 63 -2.63 5.57 7.99
N VAL A 64 -2.19 6.79 8.03
CA VAL A 64 -3.01 7.95 7.63
C VAL A 64 -2.28 8.70 6.54
N TYR A 65 -3.03 9.45 5.75
CA TYR A 65 -2.46 10.41 4.82
C TYR A 65 -2.38 11.78 5.50
N LEU A 66 -1.36 12.55 5.16
CA LEU A 66 -1.21 13.91 5.69
C LEU A 66 -1.80 14.92 4.72
N ASP A 67 -2.35 16.00 5.28
CA ASP A 67 -2.78 17.13 4.48
C ASP A 67 -1.58 18.05 4.18
N GLU A 68 -1.85 19.17 3.52
CA GLU A 68 -0.79 20.10 3.13
C GLU A 68 -0.08 20.71 4.33
N ALA A 69 -0.74 20.78 5.49
CA ALA A 69 -0.14 21.32 6.70
C ALA A 69 0.66 20.27 7.48
N GLY A 70 0.70 19.02 6.99
CA GLY A 70 1.40 17.95 7.70
C GLY A 70 0.59 17.31 8.79
N GLN A 71 -0.72 17.54 8.83
CA GLN A 71 -1.60 16.95 9.82
C GLN A 71 -2.36 15.77 9.23
N PRO A 72 -2.69 14.76 10.06
CA PRO A 72 -3.45 13.62 9.55
C PRO A 72 -4.80 14.05 8.98
N LYS A 73 -5.10 13.57 7.78
CA LYS A 73 -6.41 13.82 7.18
C LYS A 73 -7.47 13.05 7.93
N PRO A 74 -8.66 13.65 8.17
CA PRO A 74 -9.75 12.92 8.79
C PRO A 74 -10.17 11.73 7.92
N ARG A 75 -10.48 10.61 8.55
CA ARG A 75 -10.98 9.40 7.87
C ARG A 75 -10.03 8.87 6.81
N SER A 76 -8.72 9.08 7.02
CA SER A 76 -7.72 8.56 6.09
C SER A 76 -7.04 7.29 6.59
N GLU A 77 -7.49 6.70 7.70
CA GLU A 77 -6.89 5.47 8.19
C GLU A 77 -7.12 4.32 7.22
N GLY A 78 -6.10 3.49 7.08
CA GLY A 78 -6.21 2.30 6.27
C GLY A 78 -7.26 1.33 6.80
N TRP A 79 -7.79 0.48 5.93
CA TRP A 79 -8.91 -0.39 6.27
C TRP A 79 -8.55 -1.47 7.29
N TRP A 80 -7.28 -1.74 7.47
CA TRP A 80 -6.81 -2.73 8.46
C TRP A 80 -5.81 -2.11 9.42
N ASP A 81 -5.98 -0.84 9.70
CA ASP A 81 -5.02 -0.06 10.47
C ASP A 81 -4.76 -0.67 11.86
N ASN A 82 -5.76 -1.26 12.47
CA ASN A 82 -5.62 -1.84 13.80
C ASN A 82 -4.84 -3.15 13.81
N MET A 83 -4.47 -3.70 12.65
CA MET A 83 -3.69 -4.94 12.56
C MET A 83 -2.23 -4.70 12.19
N ILE A 84 -1.92 -3.54 11.66
CA ILE A 84 -0.58 -3.17 11.22
C ILE A 84 0.07 -2.17 12.22
#